data_8d8489d61c9c0f494e373c066e38d839
#
_entry.id   8d8489d61c9c0f494e373c066e38d839
#
_cell.length_a   1.000
_cell.length_b   1.000
_cell.length_c   1.000
_cell.angle_alpha   90.00
_cell.angle_beta   90.00
_cell.angle_gamma   90.00
#
_symmetry.space_group_name_H-M   'P 1'
#
loop_
_entity.id
_entity.type
_entity.pdbx_description
1 polymer ?
#
loop_
_entity_poly.entity_id
_entity_poly.type
_entity_poly.pdbx_seq_one_letter_code
_entity_poly.pdbx_strand_id
1 'polypeptide(L)'
;MNDMSDQPAQPDVHQPITGLERTLNRHPRRLGGDPVANLKPIFSLSGMILNNNDDAVHHLNQKKKPDWLRAKIPGGKGFKATRDKVHAHGLHTVCEEAMCPNLGECWERGVATIMILGDTCTRACGFCNVKTGKPGPVDKDEPRRVAESLQGAGLKHIVITSVDRDDLPDGGAGIWAETIMRTREACPDMSIEVLVGDFKGDEAALQMVIDAKPNILAHNLETVRRCHPAVRPSAKFERTMELLCRVKAQGGVAKTGIMVGIGERKEEVFELFDQIVEMTANHDGPRDRKNESQGDPCDIITIGQYLQPTRNHLPIDRWVHPDEFAQYKVVGEAAGLKLVVSGPLVRSSYLADEQADMFAMLS
;
A
#
# COMPACT_ATOMS: atom_id res chain seq x y z
N MET A 1 27.09 -57.45 -8.73
CA MET A 1 26.33 -57.47 -7.49
C MET A 1 26.66 -56.18 -6.77
N ASN A 2 25.83 -55.20 -6.98
CA ASN A 2 25.36 -54.29 -5.97
C ASN A 2 24.39 -53.29 -6.62
N ASP A 3 23.26 -53.43 -6.16
CA ASP A 3 22.03 -52.73 -6.36
C ASP A 3 22.22 -51.23 -5.98
N MET A 4 21.87 -50.32 -6.85
CA MET A 4 21.68 -48.89 -6.51
C MET A 4 20.30 -48.50 -6.91
N SER A 5 19.47 -48.60 -5.92
CA SER A 5 18.08 -48.21 -5.77
C SER A 5 17.74 -46.79 -6.18
N ASP A 6 16.60 -46.68 -6.78
CA ASP A 6 15.61 -45.60 -6.84
C ASP A 6 15.86 -44.42 -5.93
N GLN A 7 16.15 -43.25 -6.53
CA GLN A 7 15.80 -41.94 -5.98
C GLN A 7 14.63 -41.38 -6.76
N PRO A 8 13.60 -40.88 -6.10
CA PRO A 8 12.49 -40.21 -6.77
C PRO A 8 12.94 -38.90 -7.41
N ALA A 9 12.58 -38.70 -8.68
CA ALA A 9 12.82 -37.49 -9.44
C ALA A 9 12.23 -36.26 -8.71
N GLN A 10 13.05 -35.24 -8.53
CA GLN A 10 12.58 -33.93 -8.08
C GLN A 10 11.67 -33.34 -9.16
N PRO A 11 10.54 -32.72 -8.79
CA PRO A 11 9.67 -32.07 -9.77
C PRO A 11 10.36 -30.84 -10.37
N ASP A 12 10.31 -30.78 -11.70
CA ASP A 12 10.83 -29.69 -12.53
C ASP A 12 10.16 -28.34 -12.19
N VAL A 13 10.92 -27.40 -11.67
CA VAL A 13 10.44 -26.12 -11.10
C VAL A 13 10.14 -25.08 -12.18
N HIS A 14 10.27 -25.41 -13.47
CA HIS A 14 10.23 -24.43 -14.58
C HIS A 14 9.10 -24.61 -15.60
N GLN A 15 8.00 -25.24 -15.28
CA GLN A 15 6.85 -25.18 -16.17
C GLN A 15 5.97 -23.97 -15.82
N PRO A 16 5.75 -23.04 -16.76
CA PRO A 16 4.80 -21.93 -16.55
C PRO A 16 3.38 -22.52 -16.45
N ILE A 17 2.68 -22.16 -15.38
CA ILE A 17 1.29 -22.58 -15.15
C ILE A 17 0.38 -21.77 -16.10
N THR A 18 0.26 -22.21 -17.34
CA THR A 18 -0.49 -21.55 -18.42
C THR A 18 -2.01 -21.44 -18.17
N GLY A 19 -2.53 -22.12 -17.14
CA GLY A 19 -3.93 -22.01 -16.71
C GLY A 19 -4.25 -20.82 -15.81
N LEU A 20 -3.27 -20.30 -15.08
CA LEU A 20 -3.47 -19.24 -14.10
C LEU A 20 -3.71 -17.87 -14.76
N GLU A 21 -3.01 -17.57 -15.85
CA GLU A 21 -3.09 -16.29 -16.56
C GLU A 21 -4.49 -16.00 -17.12
N ARG A 22 -5.23 -17.00 -17.55
CA ARG A 22 -6.59 -16.81 -18.11
C ARG A 22 -7.67 -16.56 -17.07
N THR A 23 -7.44 -16.97 -15.84
CA THR A 23 -8.46 -16.88 -14.77
C THR A 23 -8.26 -15.66 -13.89
N LEU A 24 -7.01 -15.20 -13.73
CA LEU A 24 -6.67 -13.98 -12.96
C LEU A 24 -7.18 -12.69 -13.62
N ASN A 25 -7.42 -12.71 -14.93
CA ASN A 25 -7.96 -11.55 -15.67
C ASN A 25 -9.48 -11.36 -15.54
N ARG A 26 -10.17 -12.17 -14.73
CA ARG A 26 -11.62 -12.06 -14.54
C ARG A 26 -11.97 -11.75 -13.08
N HIS A 27 -11.64 -10.55 -12.66
CA HIS A 27 -12.26 -9.99 -11.45
C HIS A 27 -13.77 -9.89 -11.66
N PRO A 28 -14.60 -10.33 -10.70
CA PRO A 28 -16.05 -10.13 -10.79
C PRO A 28 -16.32 -8.62 -10.80
N ARG A 29 -16.83 -8.12 -11.92
CA ARG A 29 -17.37 -6.75 -11.98
C ARG A 29 -18.47 -6.68 -10.93
N ARG A 30 -18.36 -5.77 -9.99
CA ARG A 30 -19.43 -5.42 -9.06
C ARG A 30 -20.55 -4.74 -9.86
N LEU A 31 -21.38 -5.54 -10.51
CA LEU A 31 -22.65 -5.09 -11.03
C LEU A 31 -23.68 -5.17 -9.87
N GLY A 32 -24.46 -4.10 -9.68
CA GLY A 32 -25.51 -4.05 -8.66
C GLY A 32 -26.61 -5.08 -8.92
N GLY A 33 -26.40 -6.27 -8.42
CA GLY A 33 -27.29 -7.43 -8.41
C GLY A 33 -26.85 -8.31 -7.25
N ASP A 34 -27.74 -9.14 -6.78
CA ASP A 34 -27.58 -10.03 -5.62
C ASP A 34 -26.14 -10.60 -5.51
N PRO A 35 -25.36 -10.27 -4.46
CA PRO A 35 -23.94 -10.59 -4.38
C PRO A 35 -23.63 -12.09 -4.29
N VAL A 36 -24.63 -12.95 -4.11
CA VAL A 36 -24.43 -14.38 -3.86
C VAL A 36 -24.55 -15.25 -5.13
N ALA A 37 -25.16 -14.75 -6.20
CA ALA A 37 -25.53 -15.59 -7.36
C ALA A 37 -24.40 -15.91 -8.34
N ASN A 38 -23.18 -15.28 -8.23
CA ASN A 38 -22.10 -15.42 -9.21
C ASN A 38 -20.69 -15.53 -8.61
N LEU A 39 -20.53 -16.21 -7.50
CA LEU A 39 -19.21 -16.50 -6.93
C LEU A 39 -18.46 -17.50 -7.85
N LYS A 40 -17.48 -17.01 -8.59
CA LYS A 40 -16.49 -17.85 -9.28
C LYS A 40 -15.45 -18.37 -8.29
N PRO A 41 -14.78 -19.50 -8.58
CA PRO A 41 -13.80 -20.08 -7.67
C PRO A 41 -12.73 -19.06 -7.29
N ILE A 42 -12.48 -18.97 -5.99
CA ILE A 42 -11.44 -18.14 -5.41
C ILE A 42 -10.16 -18.96 -5.45
N PHE A 43 -9.07 -18.38 -5.95
CA PHE A 43 -7.75 -19.00 -5.94
C PHE A 43 -6.98 -18.57 -4.70
N SER A 44 -6.38 -19.52 -4.00
CA SER A 44 -5.31 -19.23 -3.05
C SER A 44 -4.02 -18.95 -3.83
N LEU A 45 -3.30 -17.90 -3.43
CA LEU A 45 -2.02 -17.51 -4.05
C LEU A 45 -0.91 -18.55 -3.82
N SER A 46 -1.10 -19.49 -2.90
CA SER A 46 -0.21 -20.64 -2.67
C SER A 46 -0.34 -21.77 -3.72
N GLY A 47 -1.15 -21.56 -4.78
CA GLY A 47 -1.24 -22.48 -5.92
C GLY A 47 -2.33 -23.56 -5.85
N MET A 48 -3.21 -23.52 -4.81
CA MET A 48 -4.37 -24.41 -4.76
C MET A 48 -5.60 -23.72 -5.34
N ILE A 49 -6.27 -24.40 -6.28
CA ILE A 49 -7.62 -24.03 -6.72
C ILE A 49 -8.58 -24.39 -5.59
N LEU A 50 -9.16 -23.39 -4.96
CA LEU A 50 -10.18 -23.60 -3.93
C LEU A 50 -11.55 -23.46 -4.57
N ASN A 51 -12.30 -24.55 -4.59
CA ASN A 51 -13.72 -24.50 -4.93
C ASN A 51 -14.49 -23.86 -3.78
N ASN A 52 -15.60 -23.19 -4.10
CA ASN A 52 -16.46 -22.51 -3.10
C ASN A 52 -16.95 -23.40 -1.94
N ASN A 53 -16.75 -24.72 -2.04
CA ASN A 53 -17.10 -25.73 -1.03
C ASN A 53 -15.87 -26.27 -0.26
N ASP A 54 -14.69 -25.66 -0.42
CA ASP A 54 -13.48 -26.18 0.22
C ASP A 54 -13.40 -25.66 1.67
N ASP A 55 -13.64 -26.58 2.60
CA ASP A 55 -13.61 -26.33 4.05
C ASP A 55 -12.32 -25.68 4.52
N ALA A 56 -11.21 -25.86 3.80
CA ALA A 56 -9.90 -25.30 4.17
C ALA A 56 -9.87 -23.76 4.13
N VAL A 57 -10.51 -23.12 3.13
CA VAL A 57 -10.59 -21.63 3.06
C VAL A 57 -11.56 -21.10 4.11
N HIS A 58 -12.67 -21.81 4.32
CA HIS A 58 -13.60 -21.50 5.40
C HIS A 58 -12.92 -21.58 6.77
N HIS A 59 -12.01 -22.54 6.98
CA HIS A 59 -11.28 -22.69 8.23
C HIS A 59 -10.29 -21.55 8.51
N LEU A 60 -9.64 -20.96 7.52
CA LEU A 60 -8.75 -19.81 7.75
C LEU A 60 -9.53 -18.54 8.10
N ASN A 61 -10.65 -18.29 7.43
CA ASN A 61 -11.54 -17.17 7.77
C ASN A 61 -12.30 -17.38 9.10
N GLN A 62 -12.41 -18.62 9.58
CA GLN A 62 -13.03 -18.98 10.88
C GLN A 62 -12.00 -19.10 12.00
N LYS A 63 -10.68 -19.15 11.71
CA LYS A 63 -9.69 -19.12 12.77
C LYS A 63 -9.82 -17.81 13.53
N LYS A 64 -10.11 -17.93 14.81
CA LYS A 64 -10.17 -16.81 15.75
C LYS A 64 -8.94 -15.92 15.52
N LYS A 65 -9.20 -14.63 15.29
CA LYS A 65 -8.16 -13.62 15.14
C LYS A 65 -7.22 -13.71 16.33
N PRO A 66 -5.89 -13.83 16.13
CA PRO A 66 -4.93 -13.91 17.23
C PRO A 66 -4.96 -12.68 18.14
N ASP A 67 -4.56 -12.86 19.38
CA ASP A 67 -4.61 -11.78 20.37
C ASP A 67 -3.72 -10.59 20.02
N TRP A 68 -2.60 -10.81 19.34
CA TRP A 68 -1.70 -9.72 18.87
C TRP A 68 -2.27 -8.86 17.74
N LEU A 69 -3.43 -9.23 17.17
CA LEU A 69 -4.13 -8.45 16.15
C LEU A 69 -5.33 -7.67 16.73
N ARG A 70 -5.43 -7.54 18.04
CA ARG A 70 -6.50 -6.76 18.66
C ARG A 70 -6.18 -5.27 18.53
N ALA A 71 -7.08 -4.53 17.90
CA ALA A 71 -7.03 -3.07 17.84
C ALA A 71 -7.85 -2.46 18.99
N LYS A 72 -7.53 -1.22 19.35
CA LYS A 72 -8.34 -0.46 20.32
C LYS A 72 -9.69 -0.12 19.74
N ILE A 73 -10.74 -0.20 20.56
CA ILE A 73 -12.10 0.20 20.15
C ILE A 73 -12.11 1.71 19.92
N PRO A 74 -12.64 2.18 18.77
CA PRO A 74 -12.80 3.61 18.52
C PRO A 74 -13.63 4.31 19.61
N GLY A 75 -13.14 5.43 20.13
CA GLY A 75 -13.85 6.20 21.16
C GLY A 75 -12.92 7.23 21.81
N GLY A 76 -13.51 8.10 22.63
CA GLY A 76 -12.79 9.16 23.35
C GLY A 76 -13.07 10.56 22.78
N LYS A 77 -12.52 11.58 23.47
CA LYS A 77 -12.73 12.99 23.10
C LYS A 77 -11.95 13.36 21.84
N GLY A 78 -10.70 12.88 21.71
CA GLY A 78 -9.87 13.12 20.53
C GLY A 78 -10.46 12.47 19.28
N PHE A 79 -10.92 11.22 19.39
CA PHE A 79 -11.62 10.54 18.30
C PHE A 79 -12.82 11.35 17.80
N LYS A 80 -13.68 11.82 18.72
CA LYS A 80 -14.85 12.63 18.35
C LYS A 80 -14.44 13.94 17.66
N ALA A 81 -13.46 14.63 18.21
CA ALA A 81 -12.98 15.91 17.65
C ALA A 81 -12.42 15.72 16.22
N THR A 82 -11.62 14.68 15.99
CA THR A 82 -11.07 14.36 14.67
C THR A 82 -12.19 14.03 13.68
N ARG A 83 -13.13 13.17 14.06
CA ARG A 83 -14.28 12.81 13.23
C ARG A 83 -15.10 14.03 12.84
N ASP A 84 -15.50 14.84 13.84
CA ASP A 84 -16.35 15.99 13.62
C ASP A 84 -15.66 17.01 12.68
N LYS A 85 -14.33 17.16 12.78
CA LYS A 85 -13.52 18.00 11.90
C LYS A 85 -13.47 17.48 10.46
N VAL A 86 -13.22 16.21 10.26
CA VAL A 86 -13.20 15.57 8.93
C VAL A 86 -14.55 15.77 8.25
N HIS A 87 -15.64 15.46 8.94
CA HIS A 87 -16.98 15.56 8.40
C HIS A 87 -17.46 16.99 8.15
N ALA A 88 -17.06 17.95 9.00
CA ALA A 88 -17.41 19.37 8.83
C ALA A 88 -16.88 19.98 7.53
N HIS A 89 -15.76 19.46 7.02
CA HIS A 89 -15.14 19.92 5.76
C HIS A 89 -15.53 19.05 4.55
N GLY A 90 -16.41 18.04 4.74
CA GLY A 90 -16.81 17.13 3.67
C GLY A 90 -15.64 16.36 3.07
N LEU A 91 -14.67 15.96 3.90
CA LEU A 91 -13.50 15.20 3.48
C LEU A 91 -13.72 13.70 3.61
N HIS A 92 -13.04 12.95 2.76
CA HIS A 92 -12.94 11.49 2.85
C HIS A 92 -11.65 11.09 3.57
N THR A 93 -11.68 9.95 4.26
CA THR A 93 -10.49 9.37 4.88
C THR A 93 -10.35 7.89 4.52
N VAL A 94 -9.13 7.48 4.20
CA VAL A 94 -8.87 6.04 4.02
C VAL A 94 -9.08 5.25 5.32
N CYS A 95 -9.04 5.93 6.46
CA CYS A 95 -9.28 5.32 7.77
C CYS A 95 -10.70 4.74 7.87
N GLU A 96 -11.71 5.45 7.33
CA GLU A 96 -13.10 5.01 7.28
C GLU A 96 -13.34 4.09 6.08
N GLU A 97 -12.96 4.53 4.87
CA GLU A 97 -13.23 3.81 3.63
C GLU A 97 -12.58 2.42 3.59
N ALA A 98 -11.36 2.29 4.12
CA ALA A 98 -10.65 1.01 4.18
C ALA A 98 -10.93 0.21 5.45
N MET A 99 -11.82 0.66 6.35
CA MET A 99 -12.11 0.02 7.64
C MET A 99 -10.83 -0.23 8.46
N CYS A 100 -9.98 0.79 8.58
CA CYS A 100 -8.67 0.66 9.19
C CYS A 100 -8.77 0.22 10.66
N PRO A 101 -8.03 -0.82 11.09
CA PRO A 101 -8.07 -1.30 12.48
C PRO A 101 -7.51 -0.28 13.47
N ASN A 102 -6.67 0.66 13.01
CA ASN A 102 -6.01 1.65 13.85
C ASN A 102 -6.81 2.97 13.97
N LEU A 103 -7.98 3.06 13.30
CA LEU A 103 -8.80 4.28 13.27
C LEU A 103 -9.03 4.85 14.68
N GLY A 104 -9.37 3.99 15.66
CA GLY A 104 -9.64 4.44 17.03
C GLY A 104 -8.42 5.07 17.70
N GLU A 105 -7.24 4.50 17.51
CA GLU A 105 -5.99 5.01 18.10
C GLU A 105 -5.49 6.27 17.38
N CYS A 106 -5.45 6.25 16.04
CA CYS A 106 -4.99 7.39 15.25
C CYS A 106 -5.88 8.62 15.49
N TRP A 107 -7.19 8.46 15.43
CA TRP A 107 -8.11 9.58 15.61
C TRP A 107 -8.16 10.12 17.04
N GLU A 108 -7.93 9.27 18.05
CA GLU A 108 -7.77 9.76 19.43
C GLU A 108 -6.53 10.66 19.58
N ARG A 109 -5.48 10.43 18.78
CA ARG A 109 -4.28 11.25 18.67
C ARG A 109 -4.44 12.47 17.74
N GLY A 110 -5.58 12.61 17.08
CA GLY A 110 -5.84 13.67 16.10
C GLY A 110 -5.25 13.40 14.71
N VAL A 111 -4.76 12.18 14.43
CA VAL A 111 -4.14 11.80 13.15
C VAL A 111 -5.16 11.10 12.26
N ALA A 112 -5.36 11.62 11.05
CA ALA A 112 -6.18 11.00 10.00
C ALA A 112 -5.44 11.03 8.67
N THR A 113 -5.69 10.04 7.81
CA THR A 113 -5.17 10.03 6.44
C THR A 113 -6.27 10.52 5.51
N ILE A 114 -6.08 11.72 4.97
CA ILE A 114 -7.04 12.34 4.05
C ILE A 114 -7.00 11.63 2.70
N MET A 115 -8.17 11.34 2.14
CA MET A 115 -8.31 10.73 0.83
C MET A 115 -8.94 11.73 -0.13
N ILE A 116 -8.21 12.11 -1.18
CA ILE A 116 -8.63 13.08 -2.21
C ILE A 116 -9.10 12.39 -3.48
N LEU A 117 -9.62 13.17 -4.44
CA LEU A 117 -10.18 12.73 -5.72
C LEU A 117 -11.50 11.93 -5.59
N GLY A 118 -12.18 12.10 -4.44
CA GLY A 118 -13.48 11.50 -4.14
C GLY A 118 -13.39 10.14 -3.45
N ASP A 119 -14.52 9.42 -3.43
CA ASP A 119 -14.73 8.16 -2.68
C ASP A 119 -14.70 6.89 -3.56
N THR A 120 -14.62 7.04 -4.88
CA THR A 120 -14.79 5.93 -5.83
C THR A 120 -13.54 5.76 -6.68
N CYS A 121 -12.90 4.58 -6.56
CA CYS A 121 -11.69 4.21 -7.29
C CYS A 121 -12.04 3.55 -8.64
N THR A 122 -11.26 3.84 -9.68
CA THR A 122 -11.38 3.16 -10.99
C THR A 122 -10.83 1.74 -10.97
N ARG A 123 -10.03 1.37 -9.94
CA ARG A 123 -9.37 0.07 -9.82
C ARG A 123 -9.98 -0.79 -8.73
N ALA A 124 -9.92 -2.12 -8.93
CA ALA A 124 -10.44 -3.12 -8.01
C ALA A 124 -9.30 -4.00 -7.46
N CYS A 125 -8.50 -3.46 -6.57
CA CYS A 125 -7.46 -4.22 -5.88
C CYS A 125 -8.09 -5.26 -4.94
N GLY A 126 -7.56 -6.50 -4.95
CA GLY A 126 -8.15 -7.63 -4.23
C GLY A 126 -8.17 -7.51 -2.70
N PHE A 127 -7.43 -6.58 -2.14
CA PHE A 127 -7.32 -6.32 -0.71
C PHE A 127 -8.07 -5.07 -0.24
N CYS A 128 -8.46 -4.18 -1.16
CA CYS A 128 -8.89 -2.82 -0.83
C CYS A 128 -10.41 -2.71 -0.69
N ASN A 129 -10.88 -2.13 0.42
CA ASN A 129 -12.31 -1.94 0.68
C ASN A 129 -12.87 -0.62 0.12
N VAL A 130 -12.04 0.25 -0.45
CA VAL A 130 -12.50 1.48 -1.08
C VAL A 130 -13.46 1.14 -2.23
N LYS A 131 -14.54 1.88 -2.32
CA LYS A 131 -15.58 1.71 -3.33
C LYS A 131 -14.98 1.74 -4.75
N THR A 132 -15.29 0.72 -5.54
CA THR A 132 -14.85 0.60 -6.93
C THR A 132 -15.97 0.91 -7.90
N GLY A 133 -15.69 1.69 -8.95
CA GLY A 133 -16.70 2.00 -9.95
C GLY A 133 -16.30 3.13 -10.88
N LYS A 134 -17.31 3.78 -11.45
CA LYS A 134 -17.12 5.00 -12.23
C LYS A 134 -17.19 6.20 -11.30
N PRO A 135 -16.09 6.94 -11.09
CA PRO A 135 -16.09 8.13 -10.23
C PRO A 135 -16.97 9.24 -10.78
N GLY A 136 -17.39 10.14 -9.90
CA GLY A 136 -18.02 11.40 -10.27
C GLY A 136 -17.02 12.40 -10.87
N PRO A 137 -17.51 13.59 -11.26
CA PRO A 137 -16.65 14.68 -11.73
C PRO A 137 -15.63 15.05 -10.63
N VAL A 138 -14.47 15.56 -11.07
CA VAL A 138 -13.44 16.05 -10.15
C VAL A 138 -13.93 17.31 -9.45
N ASP A 139 -13.83 17.33 -8.15
CA ASP A 139 -14.06 18.52 -7.35
C ASP A 139 -12.80 19.39 -7.30
N LYS A 140 -12.80 20.46 -8.06
CA LYS A 140 -11.67 21.40 -8.14
C LYS A 140 -11.48 22.22 -6.86
N ASP A 141 -12.47 22.24 -5.96
CA ASP A 141 -12.40 22.96 -4.69
C ASP A 141 -11.88 22.08 -3.53
N GLU A 142 -11.74 20.79 -3.76
CA GLU A 142 -11.23 19.83 -2.77
C GLU A 142 -9.85 20.24 -2.21
N PRO A 143 -8.84 20.67 -3.02
CA PRO A 143 -7.54 21.11 -2.52
C PRO A 143 -7.62 22.25 -1.49
N ARG A 144 -8.51 23.24 -1.72
CA ARG A 144 -8.75 24.33 -0.78
C ARG A 144 -9.34 23.82 0.53
N ARG A 145 -10.39 22.98 0.47
CA ARG A 145 -11.03 22.45 1.67
C ARG A 145 -10.09 21.58 2.49
N VAL A 146 -9.23 20.79 1.84
CA VAL A 146 -8.18 20.02 2.54
C VAL A 146 -7.25 20.96 3.31
N ALA A 147 -6.70 21.97 2.65
CA ALA A 147 -5.80 22.93 3.29
C ALA A 147 -6.46 23.67 4.46
N GLU A 148 -7.69 24.15 4.29
CA GLU A 148 -8.46 24.83 5.35
C GLU A 148 -8.75 23.91 6.55
N SER A 149 -9.02 22.63 6.31
CA SER A 149 -9.27 21.67 7.38
C SER A 149 -8.05 21.41 8.26
N LEU A 150 -6.86 21.60 7.72
CA LEU A 150 -5.59 21.39 8.41
C LEU A 150 -5.12 22.65 9.14
N GLN A 151 -5.57 23.83 8.69
CA GLN A 151 -5.19 25.09 9.29
C GLN A 151 -5.64 25.16 10.76
N GLY A 152 -4.71 25.54 11.62
CA GLY A 152 -4.97 25.63 13.07
C GLY A 152 -5.19 24.27 13.77
N ALA A 153 -4.94 23.15 13.09
CA ALA A 153 -5.07 21.81 13.68
C ALA A 153 -3.97 21.44 14.66
N GLY A 154 -2.86 22.19 14.68
CA GLY A 154 -1.68 21.88 15.51
C GLY A 154 -0.95 20.59 15.12
N LEU A 155 -1.20 20.09 13.90
CA LEU A 155 -0.56 18.89 13.37
C LEU A 155 0.83 19.23 12.84
N LYS A 156 1.81 18.38 13.13
CA LYS A 156 3.17 18.47 12.59
C LYS A 156 3.34 17.70 11.29
N HIS A 157 2.50 16.71 11.07
CA HIS A 157 2.59 15.81 9.93
C HIS A 157 1.19 15.44 9.43
N ILE A 158 1.02 15.32 8.11
CA ILE A 158 -0.20 14.84 7.46
C ILE A 158 0.11 13.83 6.39
N VAL A 159 -0.73 12.81 6.30
CA VAL A 159 -0.71 11.87 5.17
C VAL A 159 -1.92 12.14 4.28
N ILE A 160 -1.67 12.36 3.01
CA ILE A 160 -2.68 12.52 1.96
C ILE A 160 -2.58 11.31 1.02
N THR A 161 -3.70 10.69 0.72
CA THR A 161 -3.81 9.62 -0.27
C THR A 161 -4.95 9.91 -1.23
N SER A 162 -5.18 9.05 -2.23
CA SER A 162 -6.29 9.20 -3.17
C SER A 162 -6.85 7.86 -3.61
N VAL A 163 -8.01 7.92 -4.25
CA VAL A 163 -8.46 6.88 -5.18
C VAL A 163 -7.68 6.97 -6.48
N ASP A 164 -7.54 5.85 -7.22
CA ASP A 164 -7.03 5.91 -8.60
C ASP A 164 -8.11 6.48 -9.54
N ARG A 165 -7.70 7.39 -10.40
CA ARG A 165 -8.55 8.09 -11.39
C ARG A 165 -8.04 7.82 -12.80
N ASP A 166 -8.04 6.55 -13.19
CA ASP A 166 -7.65 6.12 -14.55
C ASP A 166 -8.54 6.68 -15.66
N ASP A 167 -9.65 7.32 -15.28
CA ASP A 167 -10.57 8.04 -16.15
C ASP A 167 -10.10 9.46 -16.49
N LEU A 168 -9.13 10.02 -15.74
CA LEU A 168 -8.57 11.35 -16.01
C LEU A 168 -7.30 11.25 -16.86
N PRO A 169 -7.05 12.23 -17.73
CA PRO A 169 -5.86 12.24 -18.59
C PRO A 169 -4.54 12.20 -17.81
N ASP A 170 -4.47 12.90 -16.67
CA ASP A 170 -3.30 13.02 -15.80
C ASP A 170 -3.39 12.12 -14.55
N GLY A 171 -4.40 11.23 -14.47
CA GLY A 171 -4.63 10.41 -13.28
C GLY A 171 -4.94 11.21 -12.00
N GLY A 172 -5.23 12.51 -12.14
CA GLY A 172 -5.48 13.44 -11.03
C GLY A 172 -4.24 14.16 -10.49
N ALA A 173 -3.10 14.09 -11.18
CA ALA A 173 -1.84 14.69 -10.75
C ALA A 173 -1.93 16.20 -10.51
N GLY A 174 -2.73 16.93 -11.30
CA GLY A 174 -2.99 18.35 -11.10
C GLY A 174 -3.66 18.66 -9.75
N ILE A 175 -4.64 17.85 -9.34
CA ILE A 175 -5.28 17.98 -8.02
C ILE A 175 -4.30 17.63 -6.90
N TRP A 176 -3.45 16.61 -7.10
CA TRP A 176 -2.37 16.27 -6.16
C TRP A 176 -1.43 17.46 -5.93
N ALA A 177 -0.90 18.03 -7.01
CA ALA A 177 0.04 19.14 -6.92
C ALA A 177 -0.60 20.36 -6.25
N GLU A 178 -1.83 20.71 -6.62
CA GLU A 178 -2.56 21.82 -6.00
C GLU A 178 -2.83 21.56 -4.51
N THR A 179 -3.18 20.34 -4.12
CA THR A 179 -3.42 19.97 -2.71
C THR A 179 -2.15 20.14 -1.89
N ILE A 180 -1.01 19.68 -2.38
CA ILE A 180 0.28 19.81 -1.68
C ILE A 180 0.65 21.29 -1.52
N MET A 181 0.57 22.07 -2.61
CA MET A 181 0.91 23.50 -2.59
C MET A 181 0.03 24.29 -1.61
N ARG A 182 -1.29 24.11 -1.69
CA ARG A 182 -2.23 24.81 -0.77
C ARG A 182 -2.06 24.39 0.69
N THR A 183 -1.78 23.10 0.92
CA THR A 183 -1.50 22.60 2.28
C THR A 183 -0.24 23.25 2.83
N ARG A 184 0.82 23.38 2.03
CA ARG A 184 2.06 24.04 2.44
C ARG A 184 1.89 25.53 2.68
N GLU A 185 1.10 26.22 1.86
CA GLU A 185 0.76 27.64 2.06
C GLU A 185 0.00 27.86 3.37
N ALA A 186 -1.00 27.01 3.65
CA ALA A 186 -1.83 27.11 4.85
C ALA A 186 -1.11 26.66 6.13
N CYS A 187 -0.15 25.73 6.02
CA CYS A 187 0.54 25.09 7.13
C CYS A 187 2.05 24.93 6.79
N PRO A 188 2.84 26.00 6.78
CA PRO A 188 4.21 26.01 6.28
C PRO A 188 5.16 25.07 7.06
N ASP A 189 4.91 24.86 8.35
CA ASP A 189 5.73 24.01 9.21
C ASP A 189 5.29 22.54 9.22
N MET A 190 4.23 22.20 8.48
CA MET A 190 3.69 20.84 8.44
C MET A 190 4.46 19.97 7.46
N SER A 191 4.90 18.79 7.90
CA SER A 191 5.43 17.76 7.03
C SER A 191 4.30 17.10 6.24
N ILE A 192 4.45 17.00 4.92
CA ILE A 192 3.45 16.46 4.01
C ILE A 192 3.96 15.14 3.43
N GLU A 193 3.31 14.03 3.80
CA GLU A 193 3.49 12.74 3.17
C GLU A 193 2.34 12.49 2.17
N VAL A 194 2.68 12.00 0.98
CA VAL A 194 1.70 11.64 -0.04
C VAL A 194 1.81 10.15 -0.36
N LEU A 195 0.68 9.43 -0.38
CA LEU A 195 0.59 8.04 -0.82
C LEU A 195 -0.18 8.01 -2.13
N VAL A 196 0.55 8.03 -3.23
CA VAL A 196 -0.01 8.20 -4.58
C VAL A 196 -0.32 6.87 -5.28
N GLY A 197 -1.18 6.92 -6.32
CA GLY A 197 -1.30 5.88 -7.33
C GLY A 197 -0.08 5.84 -8.27
N ASP A 198 -0.06 4.87 -9.20
CA ASP A 198 1.04 4.74 -10.16
C ASP A 198 0.85 5.58 -11.45
N PHE A 199 -0.17 6.40 -11.53
CA PHE A 199 -0.55 7.22 -12.70
C PHE A 199 -0.49 6.47 -14.04
N LYS A 200 -0.74 5.14 -14.04
CA LYS A 200 -0.54 4.24 -15.19
C LYS A 200 0.88 4.24 -15.76
N GLY A 201 1.86 4.80 -15.06
CA GLY A 201 3.23 5.00 -15.51
C GLY A 201 3.42 6.28 -16.32
N ASP A 202 2.51 7.23 -16.24
CA ASP A 202 2.69 8.57 -16.82
C ASP A 202 3.75 9.34 -16.01
N GLU A 203 4.89 9.53 -16.66
CA GLU A 203 6.06 10.20 -16.08
C GLU A 203 5.80 11.68 -15.81
N ALA A 204 5.06 12.35 -16.68
CA ALA A 204 4.74 13.76 -16.53
C ALA A 204 3.78 13.99 -15.38
N ALA A 205 2.79 13.10 -15.20
CA ALA A 205 1.89 13.13 -14.06
C ALA A 205 2.63 12.93 -12.74
N LEU A 206 3.53 11.94 -12.66
CA LEU A 206 4.37 11.75 -11.47
C LEU A 206 5.27 12.96 -11.21
N GLN A 207 5.86 13.54 -12.25
CA GLN A 207 6.73 14.71 -12.12
C GLN A 207 5.99 15.92 -11.53
N MET A 208 4.73 16.16 -11.91
CA MET A 208 3.92 17.23 -11.31
C MET A 208 3.80 17.09 -9.78
N VAL A 209 3.68 15.87 -9.28
CA VAL A 209 3.60 15.60 -7.84
C VAL A 209 4.96 15.79 -7.17
N ILE A 210 6.05 15.34 -7.80
CA ILE A 210 7.41 15.53 -7.29
C ILE A 210 7.76 17.03 -7.23
N ASP A 211 7.40 17.80 -8.25
CA ASP A 211 7.64 19.25 -8.33
C ASP A 211 6.88 20.05 -7.27
N ALA A 212 5.75 19.53 -6.78
CA ALA A 212 5.02 20.09 -5.65
C ALA A 212 5.75 19.87 -4.30
N LYS A 213 6.86 19.11 -4.29
CA LYS A 213 7.79 18.90 -3.16
C LYS A 213 7.13 18.38 -1.88
N PRO A 214 6.43 17.24 -1.89
CA PRO A 214 6.06 16.59 -0.64
C PRO A 214 7.33 16.24 0.16
N ASN A 215 7.21 16.16 1.48
CA ASN A 215 8.34 15.75 2.33
C ASN A 215 8.66 14.27 2.18
N ILE A 216 7.62 13.44 2.01
CA ILE A 216 7.73 12.00 1.74
C ILE A 216 6.79 11.66 0.59
N LEU A 217 7.28 10.95 -0.43
CA LEU A 217 6.46 10.41 -1.49
C LEU A 217 6.42 8.88 -1.37
N ALA A 218 5.24 8.37 -1.06
CA ALA A 218 4.98 6.95 -0.88
C ALA A 218 4.21 6.36 -2.06
N HIS A 219 4.59 5.17 -2.46
CA HIS A 219 3.80 4.28 -3.31
C HIS A 219 4.02 2.83 -2.91
N ASN A 220 2.94 2.13 -2.57
CA ASN A 220 3.05 0.78 -2.02
C ASN A 220 3.22 -0.29 -3.10
N LEU A 221 4.11 -1.25 -2.85
CA LEU A 221 4.22 -2.52 -3.59
C LEU A 221 3.05 -3.45 -3.27
N GLU A 222 2.53 -3.37 -2.06
CA GLU A 222 1.46 -4.15 -1.45
C GLU A 222 1.81 -5.63 -1.20
N THR A 223 2.65 -6.24 -2.03
CA THR A 223 3.10 -7.64 -1.88
C THR A 223 4.32 -7.92 -2.75
N VAL A 224 4.81 -9.17 -2.69
CA VAL A 224 5.93 -9.67 -3.51
C VAL A 224 5.54 -9.83 -4.98
N ARG A 225 6.53 -9.83 -5.88
CA ARG A 225 6.36 -9.89 -7.34
C ARG A 225 5.41 -11.00 -7.81
N ARG A 226 5.54 -12.21 -7.28
CA ARG A 226 4.70 -13.37 -7.66
C ARG A 226 3.22 -13.15 -7.33
N CYS A 227 2.93 -12.54 -6.19
CA CYS A 227 1.56 -12.31 -5.73
C CYS A 227 0.92 -11.05 -6.32
N HIS A 228 1.74 -10.12 -6.82
CA HIS A 228 1.29 -8.80 -7.25
C HIS A 228 0.16 -8.80 -8.28
N PRO A 229 0.17 -9.63 -9.36
CA PRO A 229 -0.92 -9.64 -10.35
C PRO A 229 -2.28 -10.01 -9.78
N ALA A 230 -2.33 -10.85 -8.74
CA ALA A 230 -3.58 -11.24 -8.08
C ALA A 230 -4.05 -10.18 -7.06
N VAL A 231 -3.11 -9.54 -6.39
CA VAL A 231 -3.38 -8.55 -5.35
C VAL A 231 -3.75 -7.19 -5.97
N ARG A 232 -3.04 -6.78 -7.03
CA ARG A 232 -3.23 -5.50 -7.74
C ARG A 232 -3.33 -5.71 -9.26
N PRO A 233 -4.43 -6.24 -9.80
CA PRO A 233 -4.52 -6.64 -11.20
C PRO A 233 -4.39 -5.49 -12.20
N SER A 234 -4.65 -4.24 -11.81
CA SER A 234 -4.54 -3.05 -12.66
C SER A 234 -3.19 -2.34 -12.54
N ALA A 235 -2.36 -2.71 -11.56
CA ALA A 235 -1.03 -2.15 -11.36
C ALA A 235 0.06 -3.12 -11.89
N LYS A 236 1.29 -2.63 -11.96
CA LYS A 236 2.45 -3.44 -12.34
C LYS A 236 3.55 -3.27 -11.31
N PHE A 237 4.17 -4.38 -10.90
CA PHE A 237 5.26 -4.39 -9.93
C PHE A 237 6.41 -3.49 -10.38
N GLU A 238 6.83 -3.63 -11.66
CA GLU A 238 7.91 -2.86 -12.26
C GLU A 238 7.64 -1.36 -12.26
N ARG A 239 6.38 -0.98 -12.50
CA ARG A 239 5.96 0.44 -12.49
C ARG A 239 6.06 1.05 -11.09
N THR A 240 5.75 0.27 -10.05
CA THR A 240 5.93 0.71 -8.66
C THR A 240 7.41 0.91 -8.35
N MET A 241 8.26 -0.01 -8.77
CA MET A 241 9.70 0.12 -8.57
C MET A 241 10.27 1.33 -9.31
N GLU A 242 9.87 1.53 -10.57
CA GLU A 242 10.26 2.69 -11.39
C GLU A 242 9.87 4.02 -10.73
N LEU A 243 8.65 4.10 -10.17
CA LEU A 243 8.19 5.29 -9.46
C LEU A 243 9.11 5.60 -8.26
N LEU A 244 9.42 4.62 -7.44
CA LEU A 244 10.33 4.79 -6.30
C LEU A 244 11.73 5.24 -6.73
N CYS A 245 12.25 4.64 -7.81
CA CYS A 245 13.54 5.02 -8.41
C CYS A 245 13.53 6.50 -8.84
N ARG A 246 12.47 6.96 -9.51
CA ARG A 246 12.36 8.36 -9.96
C ARG A 246 12.31 9.35 -8.81
N VAL A 247 11.67 8.99 -7.71
CA VAL A 247 11.67 9.82 -6.50
C VAL A 247 13.07 9.92 -5.93
N LYS A 248 13.79 8.80 -5.83
CA LYS A 248 15.17 8.76 -5.31
C LYS A 248 16.15 9.51 -6.21
N ALA A 249 16.04 9.34 -7.53
CA ALA A 249 16.90 10.03 -8.51
C ALA A 249 16.83 11.57 -8.42
N GLN A 250 15.74 12.11 -7.85
CA GLN A 250 15.54 13.54 -7.65
C GLN A 250 15.80 13.99 -6.20
N GLY A 251 16.39 13.13 -5.37
CA GLY A 251 16.72 13.42 -3.98
C GLY A 251 15.52 13.45 -3.04
N GLY A 252 14.37 12.92 -3.47
CA GLY A 252 13.17 12.80 -2.64
C GLY A 252 13.27 11.65 -1.64
N VAL A 253 12.48 11.74 -0.55
CA VAL A 253 12.31 10.64 0.40
C VAL A 253 11.26 9.68 -0.16
N ALA A 254 11.70 8.46 -0.52
CA ALA A 254 10.84 7.43 -1.08
C ALA A 254 10.39 6.45 0.01
N LYS A 255 9.08 6.16 0.04
CA LYS A 255 8.48 5.21 0.97
C LYS A 255 7.64 4.19 0.23
N THR A 256 7.71 2.94 0.70
CA THR A 256 6.85 1.87 0.19
C THR A 256 6.23 1.05 1.33
N GLY A 257 5.34 0.15 1.00
CA GLY A 257 4.72 -0.74 1.98
C GLY A 257 4.25 -2.04 1.36
N ILE A 258 4.24 -3.08 2.19
CA ILE A 258 3.68 -4.38 1.85
C ILE A 258 2.78 -4.92 2.95
N MET A 259 1.88 -5.78 2.54
CA MET A 259 1.10 -6.63 3.44
C MET A 259 1.62 -8.05 3.37
N VAL A 260 1.69 -8.72 4.54
CA VAL A 260 2.04 -10.14 4.65
C VAL A 260 0.85 -10.96 5.13
N GLY A 261 0.86 -12.26 4.81
CA GLY A 261 -0.27 -13.16 5.06
C GLY A 261 -1.33 -13.11 3.95
N ILE A 262 -0.95 -12.66 2.73
CA ILE A 262 -1.82 -12.58 1.55
C ILE A 262 -1.41 -13.60 0.47
N GLY A 263 -0.42 -14.50 0.76
CA GLY A 263 0.03 -15.60 -0.11
C GLY A 263 1.51 -15.58 -0.45
N GLU A 264 2.25 -14.62 0.06
CA GLU A 264 3.71 -14.57 -0.05
C GLU A 264 4.39 -15.60 0.88
N ARG A 265 5.62 -15.98 0.53
CA ARG A 265 6.51 -16.74 1.41
C ARG A 265 7.47 -15.76 2.09
N LYS A 266 7.95 -16.15 3.26
CA LYS A 266 8.87 -15.33 4.06
C LYS A 266 10.15 -14.98 3.28
N GLU A 267 10.69 -15.96 2.58
CA GLU A 267 11.90 -15.82 1.77
C GLU A 267 11.71 -14.82 0.63
N GLU A 268 10.52 -14.78 0.01
CA GLU A 268 10.19 -13.81 -1.03
C GLU A 268 10.15 -12.36 -0.49
N VAL A 269 9.83 -12.19 0.80
CA VAL A 269 9.91 -10.87 1.44
C VAL A 269 11.36 -10.45 1.64
N PHE A 270 12.26 -11.37 2.00
CA PHE A 270 13.69 -11.08 2.10
C PHE A 270 14.28 -10.74 0.73
N GLU A 271 13.99 -11.53 -0.31
CA GLU A 271 14.37 -11.24 -1.69
C GLU A 271 13.84 -9.88 -2.18
N LEU A 272 12.65 -9.48 -1.70
CA LEU A 272 12.07 -8.18 -2.04
C LEU A 272 12.90 -7.02 -1.47
N PHE A 273 13.46 -7.14 -0.26
CA PHE A 273 14.33 -6.11 0.30
C PHE A 273 15.57 -5.88 -0.57
N ASP A 274 16.22 -6.97 -0.98
CA ASP A 274 17.37 -6.90 -1.89
C ASP A 274 16.98 -6.25 -3.22
N GLN A 275 15.84 -6.62 -3.82
CA GLN A 275 15.32 -6.03 -5.04
C GLN A 275 15.06 -4.51 -4.90
N ILE A 276 14.44 -4.09 -3.78
CA ILE A 276 14.17 -2.66 -3.53
C ILE A 276 15.49 -1.90 -3.45
N VAL A 277 16.45 -2.39 -2.65
CA VAL A 277 17.74 -1.74 -2.46
C VAL A 277 18.50 -1.67 -3.78
N GLU A 278 18.64 -2.79 -4.48
CA GLU A 278 19.37 -2.87 -5.75
C GLU A 278 18.79 -1.93 -6.81
N MET A 279 17.47 -1.99 -7.02
CA MET A 279 16.82 -1.21 -8.07
C MET A 279 16.85 0.29 -7.77
N THR A 280 16.53 0.68 -6.52
CA THR A 280 16.45 2.10 -6.17
C THR A 280 17.82 2.75 -6.00
N ALA A 281 18.85 2.02 -5.56
CA ALA A 281 20.21 2.51 -5.48
C ALA A 281 20.91 2.64 -6.85
N ASN A 282 20.52 1.82 -7.83
CA ASN A 282 21.14 1.80 -9.16
C ASN A 282 20.43 2.68 -10.20
N HIS A 283 19.29 3.26 -9.84
CA HIS A 283 18.51 4.11 -10.75
C HIS A 283 19.01 5.56 -10.68
N ASP A 284 20.19 5.79 -11.23
CA ASP A 284 20.62 7.16 -11.50
C ASP A 284 19.87 7.66 -12.75
N GLY A 285 19.22 8.83 -12.65
CA GLY A 285 18.80 9.62 -13.80
C GLY A 285 19.92 9.78 -14.81
N PRO A 286 19.80 10.57 -15.90
CA PRO A 286 20.82 10.64 -16.96
C PRO A 286 22.20 10.90 -16.36
N ARG A 287 22.99 9.82 -16.24
CA ARG A 287 24.29 9.80 -15.58
C ARG A 287 25.32 10.61 -16.40
N ASP A 288 25.93 11.53 -15.72
CA ASP A 288 27.31 11.82 -16.04
C ASP A 288 28.20 10.66 -15.48
N ARG A 289 28.61 9.74 -16.37
CA ARG A 289 29.29 8.45 -16.08
C ARG A 289 30.60 8.55 -15.30
N LYS A 290 30.85 9.62 -14.56
CA LYS A 290 32.08 9.90 -13.86
C LYS A 290 32.00 9.85 -12.34
N ASN A 291 30.84 9.68 -11.74
CA ASN A 291 30.70 9.50 -10.29
C ASN A 291 30.14 8.10 -9.99
N GLU A 292 30.97 7.21 -9.51
CA GLU A 292 30.67 5.85 -9.07
C GLU A 292 30.01 5.81 -7.67
N SER A 293 29.30 6.84 -7.24
CA SER A 293 28.54 6.77 -5.99
C SER A 293 27.24 6.02 -6.24
N GLN A 294 27.12 4.87 -5.60
CA GLN A 294 25.88 4.13 -5.50
C GLN A 294 24.79 5.09 -4.95
N GLY A 295 23.66 5.22 -5.65
CA GLY A 295 22.55 6.07 -5.20
C GLY A 295 21.96 5.55 -3.89
N ASP A 296 21.28 6.42 -3.15
CA ASP A 296 20.57 6.04 -1.92
C ASP A 296 19.36 5.14 -2.24
N PRO A 297 19.20 4.00 -1.55
CA PRO A 297 18.04 3.13 -1.74
C PRO A 297 16.74 3.79 -1.24
N CYS A 298 15.59 3.14 -1.48
CA CYS A 298 14.32 3.51 -0.89
C CYS A 298 14.44 3.65 0.63
N ASP A 299 13.94 4.74 1.18
CA ASP A 299 14.24 5.16 2.54
C ASP A 299 13.42 4.42 3.60
N ILE A 300 12.13 4.22 3.34
CA ILE A 300 11.18 3.70 4.33
C ILE A 300 10.35 2.56 3.74
N ILE A 301 10.27 1.45 4.46
CA ILE A 301 9.30 0.39 4.18
C ILE A 301 8.42 0.09 5.39
N THR A 302 7.11 -0.05 5.14
CA THR A 302 6.14 -0.49 6.14
C THR A 302 5.66 -1.91 5.85
N ILE A 303 5.58 -2.76 6.87
CA ILE A 303 5.16 -4.17 6.75
C ILE A 303 4.07 -4.47 7.76
N GLY A 304 2.87 -4.80 7.30
CA GLY A 304 1.72 -5.09 8.13
C GLY A 304 0.99 -6.39 7.78
N GLN A 305 0.22 -6.95 8.70
CA GLN A 305 -0.61 -8.11 8.43
C GLN A 305 -1.76 -7.74 7.50
N TYR A 306 -1.97 -8.50 6.43
CA TYR A 306 -3.19 -8.41 5.63
C TYR A 306 -4.41 -8.78 6.49
N LEU A 307 -5.43 -7.93 6.45
CA LEU A 307 -6.72 -8.18 7.06
C LEU A 307 -7.79 -8.13 5.98
N GLN A 308 -8.50 -9.23 5.78
CA GLN A 308 -9.56 -9.33 4.78
C GLN A 308 -10.75 -8.44 5.15
N PRO A 309 -11.10 -7.42 4.35
CA PRO A 309 -12.19 -6.50 4.70
C PRO A 309 -13.56 -7.19 4.64
N THR A 310 -13.83 -7.95 3.60
CA THR A 310 -15.07 -8.72 3.43
C THR A 310 -14.77 -10.06 2.77
N ARG A 311 -15.74 -10.99 2.77
CA ARG A 311 -15.59 -12.31 2.11
C ARG A 311 -15.37 -12.24 0.61
N ASN A 312 -15.60 -11.08 -0.02
CA ASN A 312 -15.39 -10.86 -1.46
C ASN A 312 -13.96 -10.44 -1.80
N HIS A 313 -13.12 -10.19 -0.80
CA HIS A 313 -11.71 -9.85 -0.96
C HIS A 313 -10.85 -11.12 -0.89
N LEU A 314 -9.57 -10.97 -1.25
CA LEU A 314 -8.62 -12.07 -1.15
C LEU A 314 -8.64 -12.69 0.26
N PRO A 315 -8.62 -14.02 0.39
CA PRO A 315 -8.60 -14.66 1.69
C PRO A 315 -7.27 -14.41 2.40
N ILE A 316 -7.30 -14.48 3.73
CA ILE A 316 -6.06 -14.49 4.53
C ILE A 316 -5.42 -15.86 4.34
N ASP A 317 -4.17 -15.87 3.86
CA ASP A 317 -3.40 -17.10 3.69
C ASP A 317 -2.89 -17.62 5.06
N ARG A 318 -2.29 -16.72 5.85
CA ARG A 318 -1.78 -17.04 7.18
C ARG A 318 -1.80 -15.84 8.14
N TRP A 319 -1.83 -16.13 9.41
CA TRP A 319 -1.56 -15.16 10.47
C TRP A 319 -0.06 -15.16 10.75
N VAL A 320 0.61 -14.06 10.47
CA VAL A 320 2.05 -13.90 10.67
C VAL A 320 2.33 -13.59 12.13
N HIS A 321 3.25 -14.34 12.75
CA HIS A 321 3.61 -14.16 14.15
C HIS A 321 4.42 -12.86 14.36
N PRO A 322 4.29 -12.16 15.51
CA PRO A 322 5.08 -10.96 15.80
C PRO A 322 6.60 -11.13 15.66
N ASP A 323 7.15 -12.30 15.97
CA ASP A 323 8.58 -12.59 15.81
C ASP A 323 9.04 -12.54 14.35
N GLU A 324 8.17 -12.89 13.40
CA GLU A 324 8.48 -12.79 11.98
C GLU A 324 8.50 -11.33 11.52
N PHE A 325 7.63 -10.48 12.06
CA PHE A 325 7.72 -9.03 11.84
C PHE A 325 9.03 -8.45 12.38
N ALA A 326 9.48 -8.91 13.55
CA ALA A 326 10.78 -8.51 14.10
C ALA A 326 11.93 -8.94 13.19
N GLN A 327 11.86 -10.14 12.58
CA GLN A 327 12.85 -10.62 11.61
C GLN A 327 12.83 -9.80 10.33
N TYR A 328 11.67 -9.43 9.79
CA TYR A 328 11.56 -8.54 8.62
C TYR A 328 12.28 -7.21 8.87
N LYS A 329 12.11 -6.64 10.07
CA LYS A 329 12.83 -5.41 10.42
C LYS A 329 14.33 -5.60 10.36
N VAL A 330 14.86 -6.61 11.07
CA VAL A 330 16.31 -6.86 11.14
C VAL A 330 16.92 -7.15 9.78
N VAL A 331 16.26 -7.99 8.96
CA VAL A 331 16.76 -8.38 7.64
C VAL A 331 16.68 -7.20 6.67
N GLY A 332 15.59 -6.43 6.67
CA GLY A 332 15.44 -5.29 5.79
C GLY A 332 16.44 -4.16 6.08
N GLU A 333 16.71 -3.88 7.36
CA GLU A 333 17.75 -2.93 7.76
C GLU A 333 19.16 -3.43 7.40
N ALA A 334 19.42 -4.74 7.55
CA ALA A 334 20.68 -5.36 7.13
C ALA A 334 20.87 -5.36 5.61
N ALA A 335 19.80 -5.42 4.83
CA ALA A 335 19.83 -5.29 3.37
C ALA A 335 20.17 -3.87 2.88
N GLY A 336 20.04 -2.85 3.76
CA GLY A 336 20.37 -1.45 3.45
C GLY A 336 19.18 -0.48 3.46
N LEU A 337 17.97 -0.93 3.80
CA LEU A 337 16.82 -0.03 3.99
C LEU A 337 17.03 0.84 5.25
N LYS A 338 16.88 2.15 5.14
CA LYS A 338 17.17 3.08 6.26
C LYS A 338 16.19 2.93 7.42
N LEU A 339 14.90 2.72 7.12
CA LEU A 339 13.88 2.55 8.13
C LEU A 339 12.89 1.45 7.73
N VAL A 340 12.81 0.40 8.55
CA VAL A 340 11.84 -0.69 8.40
C VAL A 340 10.85 -0.66 9.56
N VAL A 341 9.60 -0.31 9.28
CA VAL A 341 8.51 -0.30 10.26
C VAL A 341 7.67 -1.55 10.07
N SER A 342 7.84 -2.52 10.94
CA SER A 342 7.26 -3.85 10.78
C SER A 342 6.48 -4.28 12.03
N GLY A 343 5.23 -4.71 11.84
CA GLY A 343 4.38 -5.18 12.92
C GLY A 343 2.96 -5.54 12.48
N PRO A 344 2.25 -6.36 13.27
CA PRO A 344 0.94 -6.91 12.87
C PRO A 344 -0.11 -5.85 12.51
N LEU A 345 -0.13 -4.72 13.20
CA LEU A 345 -1.09 -3.63 12.98
C LEU A 345 -0.50 -2.46 12.18
N VAL A 346 0.75 -2.55 11.72
CA VAL A 346 1.38 -1.52 10.89
C VAL A 346 0.60 -1.35 9.59
N ARG A 347 0.45 -0.11 9.15
CA ARG A 347 -0.09 0.35 7.87
C ARG A 347 0.82 1.45 7.34
N SER A 348 0.71 1.79 6.05
CA SER A 348 1.56 2.82 5.42
C SER A 348 1.53 4.14 6.20
N SER A 349 0.37 4.56 6.69
CA SER A 349 0.19 5.80 7.45
C SER A 349 0.03 5.61 8.96
N TYR A 350 0.28 4.41 9.51
CA TYR A 350 0.20 4.17 10.95
C TYR A 350 1.37 4.81 11.65
N LEU A 351 1.10 5.76 12.57
CA LEU A 351 2.13 6.56 13.26
C LEU A 351 3.11 7.22 12.27
N ALA A 352 2.59 7.76 11.16
CA ALA A 352 3.42 8.35 10.11
C ALA A 352 4.24 9.56 10.60
N ASP A 353 3.72 10.29 11.57
CA ASP A 353 4.42 11.35 12.29
C ASP A 353 5.68 10.82 12.99
N GLU A 354 5.56 9.71 13.75
CA GLU A 354 6.70 9.07 14.41
C GLU A 354 7.69 8.46 13.39
N GLN A 355 7.18 7.91 12.27
CA GLN A 355 8.04 7.40 11.19
C GLN A 355 8.86 8.52 10.55
N ALA A 356 8.24 9.68 10.31
CA ALA A 356 8.94 10.84 9.76
C ALA A 356 10.02 11.37 10.73
N ASP A 357 9.70 11.46 12.03
CA ASP A 357 10.64 11.87 13.06
C ASP A 357 11.81 10.87 13.17
N MET A 358 11.53 9.56 13.20
CA MET A 358 12.57 8.52 13.23
C MET A 358 13.48 8.58 12.00
N PHE A 359 12.89 8.79 10.81
CA PHE A 359 13.66 8.92 9.58
C PHE A 359 14.57 10.15 9.62
N ALA A 360 14.05 11.30 10.08
CA ALA A 360 14.84 12.53 10.23
C ALA A 360 16.02 12.38 11.20
N MET A 361 15.94 11.49 12.18
CA MET A 361 17.06 11.19 13.10
C MET A 361 18.12 10.28 12.46
N LEU A 362 17.79 9.55 11.41
CA LEU A 362 18.70 8.63 10.69
C LEU A 362 19.38 9.29 9.47
N SER A 363 18.85 10.44 9.02
CA SER A 363 19.34 11.22 7.88
C SER A 363 20.30 12.31 8.31
#